data_8e7ca96ae868dd138c2ae25b9e1ed905
#
_entry.id   8e7ca96ae868dd138c2ae25b9e1ed905
#
_cell.length_a   1.000
_cell.length_b   1.000
_cell.length_c   1.000
_cell.angle_alpha   90.00
_cell.angle_beta   90.00
_cell.angle_gamma   90.00
#
_symmetry.space_group_name_H-M   'P 1'
#
loop_
_entity.id
_entity.type
_entity.pdbx_description
1 polymer ?
#
loop_
_entity_poly.entity_id
_entity_poly.type
_entity_poly.pdbx_seq_one_letter_code
_entity_poly.pdbx_strand_id
1 'polypeptide(L)'
;MKEKKNWKSALQSMENLDCWNAELGQNITAGQMVGQINDLSDFKIEAMIDEHYIDRVTNGLPATFERQETTFNLKVRKVYPEVREGRFRTDFVFEGKRPDNIRSGQTYYIDLQLGEPTESVLIPKGTFFQVTGGNWIFVVDKEGKKAYRRQIRIGRQNPQYYEVLEGLEKGERVIVSGYESYKDNEVLILK
;
A
#
# COMPACT_ATOMS: atom_id res chain seq x y z
N MET A 1 -5.39 -56.19 5.33
CA MET A 1 -6.35 -55.49 4.46
C MET A 1 -5.71 -54.14 4.07
N LYS A 2 -5.15 -54.02 2.86
CA LYS A 2 -4.46 -52.81 2.44
C LYS A 2 -5.50 -51.84 1.90
N GLU A 3 -5.68 -50.69 2.57
CA GLU A 3 -6.48 -49.60 2.02
C GLU A 3 -5.93 -49.12 0.69
N LYS A 4 -6.70 -49.35 -0.37
CA LYS A 4 -6.47 -48.70 -1.64
C LYS A 4 -6.83 -47.21 -1.47
N LYS A 5 -5.87 -46.38 -1.10
CA LYS A 5 -6.04 -44.91 -1.16
C LYS A 5 -6.45 -44.54 -2.58
N ASN A 6 -7.57 -43.86 -2.66
CA ASN A 6 -8.24 -43.50 -3.90
C ASN A 6 -7.40 -42.47 -4.67
N TRP A 7 -6.49 -42.93 -5.53
CA TRP A 7 -5.61 -42.10 -6.35
C TRP A 7 -6.37 -41.20 -7.35
N LYS A 8 -7.67 -41.48 -7.60
CA LYS A 8 -8.54 -40.66 -8.45
C LYS A 8 -8.82 -39.28 -7.86
N SER A 9 -8.84 -39.13 -6.51
CA SER A 9 -8.98 -37.80 -5.88
C SER A 9 -7.70 -36.98 -5.97
N ALA A 10 -6.54 -37.62 -6.08
CA ALA A 10 -5.27 -36.93 -6.29
C ALA A 10 -5.10 -36.46 -7.75
N LEU A 11 -5.73 -37.11 -8.71
CA LEU A 11 -5.69 -36.70 -10.13
C LEU A 11 -6.58 -35.44 -10.40
N GLN A 12 -7.59 -35.20 -9.60
CA GLN A 12 -8.44 -34.00 -9.73
C GLN A 12 -7.71 -32.71 -9.29
N SER A 13 -6.58 -32.84 -8.59
CA SER A 13 -5.71 -31.72 -8.20
C SER A 13 -4.50 -31.53 -9.15
N MET A 14 -4.47 -32.23 -10.29
CA MET A 14 -3.34 -32.12 -11.24
C MET A 14 -3.21 -30.76 -11.94
N GLU A 15 -4.20 -29.89 -11.82
CA GLU A 15 -4.09 -28.50 -12.32
C GLU A 15 -3.04 -27.65 -11.54
N ASN A 16 -2.57 -28.11 -10.38
CA ASN A 16 -1.66 -27.40 -9.50
C ASN A 16 -0.32 -28.14 -9.29
N LEU A 17 0.05 -29.04 -10.21
CA LEU A 17 1.33 -29.74 -10.14
C LEU A 17 2.45 -28.81 -10.58
N ASP A 18 3.26 -28.37 -9.62
CA ASP A 18 4.34 -27.40 -9.87
C ASP A 18 5.60 -28.06 -10.43
N CYS A 19 5.92 -29.25 -9.97
CA CYS A 19 6.97 -30.07 -10.57
C CYS A 19 6.68 -31.57 -10.41
N TRP A 20 7.07 -32.32 -11.41
CA TRP A 20 7.04 -33.78 -11.42
C TRP A 20 8.44 -34.30 -11.73
N ASN A 21 9.05 -35.00 -10.78
CA ASN A 21 10.44 -35.44 -10.85
C ASN A 21 10.58 -36.96 -11.06
N ALA A 22 9.50 -37.66 -11.44
CA ALA A 22 9.56 -39.10 -11.65
C ALA A 22 9.44 -39.42 -13.15
N GLU A 23 10.35 -40.27 -13.63
CA GLU A 23 10.35 -40.79 -15.00
C GLU A 23 9.71 -42.18 -15.10
N LEU A 24 9.18 -42.51 -16.28
CA LEU A 24 8.61 -43.84 -16.54
C LEU A 24 9.68 -44.93 -16.41
N GLY A 25 9.45 -45.89 -15.49
CA GLY A 25 10.40 -46.98 -15.23
C GLY A 25 11.41 -46.70 -14.14
N GLN A 26 11.38 -45.51 -13.50
CA GLN A 26 12.24 -45.18 -12.39
C GLN A 26 11.83 -45.91 -11.09
N ASN A 27 12.79 -46.49 -10.38
CA ASN A 27 12.56 -47.04 -9.06
C ASN A 27 12.47 -45.92 -8.02
N ILE A 28 11.35 -45.84 -7.33
CA ILE A 28 11.10 -44.86 -6.30
C ILE A 28 11.20 -45.53 -4.93
N THR A 29 12.06 -44.99 -4.05
CA THR A 29 12.23 -45.47 -2.69
C THR A 29 11.25 -44.76 -1.72
N ALA A 30 10.90 -45.44 -0.65
CA ALA A 30 10.02 -44.83 0.38
C ALA A 30 10.67 -43.56 0.94
N GLY A 31 9.92 -42.43 0.95
CA GLY A 31 10.41 -41.11 1.40
C GLY A 31 11.04 -40.24 0.29
N GLN A 32 11.19 -40.75 -0.93
CA GLN A 32 11.66 -39.94 -2.06
C GLN A 32 10.56 -38.96 -2.51
N MET A 33 10.92 -37.68 -2.67
CA MET A 33 10.02 -36.67 -3.22
C MET A 33 9.89 -36.87 -4.72
N VAL A 34 8.69 -37.14 -5.19
CA VAL A 34 8.36 -37.40 -6.62
C VAL A 34 7.67 -36.24 -7.31
N GLY A 35 7.23 -35.24 -6.54
CA GLY A 35 6.58 -34.04 -7.05
C GLY A 35 6.10 -33.14 -5.91
N GLN A 36 5.68 -31.95 -6.27
CA GLN A 36 5.12 -30.95 -5.36
C GLN A 36 3.79 -30.46 -5.93
N ILE A 37 2.75 -30.45 -5.08
CA ILE A 37 1.46 -29.88 -5.40
C ILE A 37 1.38 -28.55 -4.65
N ASN A 38 1.18 -27.49 -5.40
CA ASN A 38 0.89 -26.17 -4.82
C ASN A 38 -0.63 -25.97 -4.78
N ASP A 39 -1.16 -25.74 -3.59
CA ASP A 39 -2.54 -25.31 -3.44
C ASP A 39 -2.63 -23.79 -3.69
N LEU A 40 -3.15 -23.44 -4.87
CA LEU A 40 -3.35 -22.07 -5.29
C LEU A 40 -4.72 -21.50 -4.86
N SER A 41 -5.42 -22.19 -3.98
CA SER A 41 -6.73 -21.76 -3.48
C SER A 41 -6.63 -20.53 -2.56
N ASP A 42 -5.50 -20.34 -1.89
CA ASP A 42 -5.29 -19.24 -0.94
C ASP A 42 -3.96 -18.51 -1.21
N PHE A 43 -4.06 -17.25 -1.63
CA PHE A 43 -2.93 -16.36 -1.80
C PHE A 43 -2.88 -15.35 -0.68
N LYS A 44 -1.69 -15.07 -0.19
CA LYS A 44 -1.41 -13.92 0.67
C LYS A 44 -0.43 -12.99 -0.03
N ILE A 45 -0.50 -11.73 0.31
CA ILE A 45 0.49 -10.75 -0.09
C ILE A 45 1.31 -10.40 1.15
N GLU A 46 2.62 -10.52 1.05
CA GLU A 46 3.54 -10.16 2.11
C GLU A 46 4.12 -8.78 1.81
N ALA A 47 4.05 -7.86 2.77
CA ALA A 47 4.64 -6.55 2.65
C ALA A 47 5.60 -6.27 3.80
N MET A 48 6.67 -5.53 3.50
CA MET A 48 7.61 -4.98 4.47
C MET A 48 7.27 -3.52 4.71
N ILE A 49 6.84 -3.19 5.92
CA ILE A 49 6.39 -1.86 6.32
C ILE A 49 7.45 -1.25 7.25
N ASP A 50 7.69 0.06 7.11
CA ASP A 50 8.61 0.81 7.95
C ASP A 50 8.19 0.76 9.43
N GLU A 51 9.17 0.59 10.34
CA GLU A 51 8.94 0.43 11.78
C GLU A 51 8.19 1.62 12.42
N HIS A 52 8.28 2.80 11.81
CA HIS A 52 7.56 4.00 12.27
C HIS A 52 6.04 3.80 12.34
N TYR A 53 5.50 2.84 11.58
CA TYR A 53 4.07 2.55 11.54
C TYR A 53 3.65 1.36 12.41
N ILE A 54 4.56 0.74 13.18
CA ILE A 54 4.29 -0.51 13.91
C ILE A 54 3.12 -0.40 14.90
N ASP A 55 3.01 0.73 15.60
CA ASP A 55 1.92 0.98 16.56
C ASP A 55 0.56 1.23 15.91
N ARG A 56 0.57 1.56 14.61
CA ARG A 56 -0.64 1.92 13.86
C ARG A 56 -1.15 0.77 12.99
N VAL A 57 -0.29 -0.17 12.64
CA VAL A 57 -0.67 -1.31 11.80
C VAL A 57 -1.16 -2.45 12.69
N THR A 58 -2.46 -2.72 12.63
CA THR A 58 -3.11 -3.77 13.40
C THR A 58 -3.83 -4.77 12.50
N ASN A 59 -4.07 -5.97 13.03
CA ASN A 59 -4.85 -6.98 12.31
C ASN A 59 -6.26 -6.45 12.00
N GLY A 60 -6.72 -6.72 10.80
CA GLY A 60 -8.06 -6.32 10.35
C GLY A 60 -8.12 -4.98 9.62
N LEU A 61 -7.03 -4.20 9.57
CA LEU A 61 -7.01 -2.97 8.79
C LEU A 61 -7.27 -3.23 7.31
N PRO A 62 -8.13 -2.42 6.67
CA PRO A 62 -8.39 -2.52 5.25
C PRO A 62 -7.21 -1.98 4.44
N ALA A 63 -7.00 -2.59 3.29
CA ALA A 63 -6.04 -2.14 2.31
C ALA A 63 -6.60 -2.37 0.91
N THR A 64 -6.06 -1.71 -0.07
CA THR A 64 -6.43 -1.86 -1.47
C THR A 64 -5.20 -1.95 -2.36
N PHE A 65 -5.33 -2.56 -3.51
CA PHE A 65 -4.37 -2.41 -4.58
C PHE A 65 -5.10 -2.37 -5.91
N GLU A 66 -4.48 -1.72 -6.87
CA GLU A 66 -5.04 -1.52 -8.19
C GLU A 66 -4.29 -2.36 -9.23
N ARG A 67 -5.04 -3.05 -10.08
CA ARG A 67 -4.51 -3.80 -11.21
C ARG A 67 -5.45 -3.70 -12.39
N GLN A 68 -4.94 -3.25 -13.56
CA GLN A 68 -5.74 -3.11 -14.78
C GLN A 68 -7.05 -2.34 -14.54
N GLU A 69 -6.96 -1.17 -13.92
CA GLU A 69 -8.10 -0.29 -13.58
C GLU A 69 -9.14 -0.93 -12.65
N THR A 70 -8.83 -2.06 -12.05
CA THR A 70 -9.68 -2.74 -11.07
C THR A 70 -9.05 -2.67 -9.70
N THR A 71 -9.81 -2.14 -8.73
CA THR A 71 -9.41 -2.09 -7.32
C THR A 71 -9.83 -3.38 -6.63
N PHE A 72 -8.88 -3.98 -5.92
CA PHE A 72 -9.07 -5.18 -5.11
C PHE A 72 -8.92 -4.86 -3.65
N ASN A 73 -9.84 -5.36 -2.83
CA ASN A 73 -9.81 -5.16 -1.40
C ASN A 73 -8.96 -6.22 -0.73
N LEU A 74 -8.18 -5.77 0.22
CA LEU A 74 -7.32 -6.58 1.07
C LEU A 74 -7.61 -6.27 2.53
N LYS A 75 -7.16 -7.16 3.39
CA LYS A 75 -7.22 -7.01 4.85
C LYS A 75 -5.93 -7.49 5.47
N VAL A 76 -5.44 -6.78 6.46
CA VAL A 76 -4.32 -7.22 7.28
C VAL A 76 -4.73 -8.48 8.04
N ARG A 77 -4.09 -9.59 7.73
CA ARG A 77 -4.29 -10.88 8.40
C ARG A 77 -3.42 -11.03 9.63
N LYS A 78 -2.13 -10.67 9.48
CA LYS A 78 -1.15 -10.85 10.54
C LYS A 78 -0.04 -9.82 10.46
N VAL A 79 0.27 -9.22 11.60
CA VAL A 79 1.44 -8.37 11.79
C VAL A 79 2.48 -9.17 12.56
N TYR A 80 3.71 -9.18 12.07
CA TYR A 80 4.85 -9.81 12.75
C TYR A 80 5.63 -8.72 13.47
N PRO A 81 5.74 -8.79 14.81
CA PRO A 81 6.33 -7.71 15.60
C PRO A 81 7.85 -7.62 15.49
N GLU A 82 8.48 -8.59 14.82
CA GLU A 82 9.94 -8.59 14.64
C GLU A 82 10.35 -7.54 13.60
N VAL A 83 11.14 -6.56 14.03
CA VAL A 83 11.72 -5.54 13.15
C VAL A 83 13.10 -6.00 12.68
N ARG A 84 13.31 -5.97 11.37
CA ARG A 84 14.60 -6.21 10.72
C ARG A 84 14.89 -5.10 9.72
N GLU A 85 16.05 -4.52 9.79
CA GLU A 85 16.48 -3.43 8.90
C GLU A 85 15.48 -2.24 8.87
N GLY A 86 14.91 -1.89 10.05
CA GLY A 86 13.94 -0.80 10.18
C GLY A 86 12.56 -1.12 9.60
N ARG A 87 12.22 -2.39 9.34
CA ARG A 87 10.95 -2.81 8.76
C ARG A 87 10.38 -4.01 9.48
N PHE A 88 9.05 -4.12 9.50
CA PHE A 88 8.34 -5.29 9.98
C PHE A 88 7.49 -5.92 8.88
N ARG A 89 7.26 -7.21 9.01
CA ARG A 89 6.50 -7.98 8.03
C ARG A 89 5.01 -7.98 8.36
N THR A 90 4.19 -7.86 7.32
CA THR A 90 2.72 -7.93 7.42
C THR A 90 2.16 -8.78 6.30
N ASP A 91 1.28 -9.72 6.64
CA ASP A 91 0.55 -10.55 5.68
C ASP A 91 -0.84 -9.95 5.43
N PHE A 92 -1.20 -9.83 4.16
CA PHE A 92 -2.52 -9.42 3.69
C PHE A 92 -3.23 -10.57 2.99
N VAL A 93 -4.55 -10.62 3.13
CA VAL A 93 -5.42 -11.55 2.42
C VAL A 93 -6.45 -10.80 1.61
N PHE A 94 -6.93 -11.41 0.54
CA PHE A 94 -7.99 -10.85 -0.28
C PHE A 94 -9.32 -10.85 0.48
N GLU A 95 -10.07 -9.78 0.36
CA GLU A 95 -11.43 -9.66 0.85
C GLU A 95 -12.39 -9.57 -0.35
N GLY A 96 -13.10 -10.69 -0.61
CA GLY A 96 -13.98 -10.82 -1.76
C GLY A 96 -13.29 -11.24 -3.06
N LYS A 97 -13.39 -10.42 -4.10
CA LYS A 97 -12.79 -10.71 -5.41
C LYS A 97 -11.26 -10.69 -5.34
N ARG A 98 -10.64 -11.65 -5.99
CA ARG A 98 -9.20 -11.66 -6.26
C ARG A 98 -8.93 -11.54 -7.76
N PRO A 99 -7.76 -11.04 -8.19
CA PRO A 99 -7.41 -11.02 -9.60
C PRO A 99 -7.31 -12.44 -10.17
N ASP A 100 -7.77 -12.61 -11.40
CA ASP A 100 -7.46 -13.79 -12.16
C ASP A 100 -5.95 -13.82 -12.49
N ASN A 101 -5.39 -15.01 -12.66
CA ASN A 101 -3.97 -15.19 -13.04
C ASN A 101 -2.96 -14.58 -12.05
N ILE A 102 -3.24 -14.66 -10.74
CA ILE A 102 -2.25 -14.39 -9.70
C ILE A 102 -1.17 -15.47 -9.74
N ARG A 103 0.10 -15.04 -9.61
CA ARG A 103 1.27 -15.94 -9.54
C ARG A 103 2.11 -15.60 -8.32
N SER A 104 2.70 -16.62 -7.72
CA SER A 104 3.68 -16.44 -6.66
C SER A 104 4.88 -15.63 -7.15
N GLY A 105 5.43 -14.77 -6.30
CA GLY A 105 6.58 -13.91 -6.64
C GLY A 105 6.24 -12.62 -7.38
N GLN A 106 4.97 -12.31 -7.62
CA GLN A 106 4.57 -11.01 -8.17
C GLN A 106 4.61 -9.92 -7.09
N THR A 107 5.02 -8.72 -7.48
CA THR A 107 5.04 -7.53 -6.62
C THR A 107 3.84 -6.63 -6.91
N TYR A 108 3.22 -6.13 -5.86
CA TYR A 108 2.08 -5.20 -5.91
C TYR A 108 2.35 -3.99 -5.01
N TYR A 109 1.85 -2.84 -5.42
CA TYR A 109 1.76 -1.66 -4.56
C TYR A 109 0.42 -1.70 -3.82
N ILE A 110 0.47 -1.62 -2.51
CA ILE A 110 -0.70 -1.69 -1.63
C ILE A 110 -0.88 -0.36 -0.92
N ASP A 111 -2.10 0.15 -0.95
CA ASP A 111 -2.52 1.29 -0.16
C ASP A 111 -3.16 0.79 1.15
N LEU A 112 -2.40 0.88 2.23
CA LEU A 112 -2.87 0.49 3.57
C LEU A 112 -3.55 1.68 4.26
N GLN A 113 -4.81 1.49 4.66
CA GLN A 113 -5.59 2.49 5.36
C GLN A 113 -5.28 2.46 6.87
N LEU A 114 -4.53 3.44 7.36
CA LEU A 114 -4.07 3.52 8.76
C LEU A 114 -5.05 4.23 9.72
N GLY A 115 -6.24 4.56 9.29
CA GLY A 115 -7.24 5.23 10.10
C GLY A 115 -8.55 5.45 9.36
N GLU A 116 -9.57 5.87 10.09
CA GLU A 116 -10.87 6.19 9.50
C GLU A 116 -10.72 7.34 8.49
N PRO A 117 -11.38 7.24 7.31
CA PRO A 117 -11.45 8.33 6.36
C PRO A 117 -12.15 9.53 7.01
N THR A 118 -11.50 10.68 7.00
CA THR A 118 -12.08 11.94 7.44
C THR A 118 -12.05 12.93 6.30
N GLU A 119 -13.12 13.71 6.15
CA GLU A 119 -13.07 14.84 5.24
C GLU A 119 -12.07 15.87 5.76
N SER A 120 -11.06 16.16 4.97
CA SER A 120 -9.98 17.07 5.34
C SER A 120 -9.55 17.87 4.12
N VAL A 121 -9.06 19.08 4.35
CA VAL A 121 -8.36 19.84 3.31
C VAL A 121 -6.96 19.27 3.16
N LEU A 122 -6.63 18.80 1.97
CA LEU A 122 -5.32 18.23 1.66
C LEU A 122 -4.55 19.15 0.72
N ILE A 123 -3.27 19.33 0.98
CA ILE A 123 -2.34 20.01 0.09
C ILE A 123 -1.19 19.07 -0.29
N PRO A 124 -0.77 19.07 -1.57
CA PRO A 124 0.34 18.21 -1.99
C PRO A 124 1.64 18.63 -1.31
N LYS A 125 2.52 17.66 -1.07
CA LYS A 125 3.85 17.91 -0.54
C LYS A 125 4.66 18.74 -1.55
N GLY A 126 5.40 19.72 -1.02
CA GLY A 126 6.21 20.61 -1.83
C GLY A 126 7.29 21.29 -0.97
N THR A 127 8.14 22.09 -1.63
CA THR A 127 9.27 22.76 -0.98
C THR A 127 8.84 23.82 0.05
N PHE A 128 7.55 24.23 0.05
CA PHE A 128 7.02 25.18 1.05
C PHE A 128 7.28 24.70 2.46
N PHE A 129 7.11 23.41 2.74
CA PHE A 129 7.25 22.88 4.08
C PHE A 129 8.67 23.00 4.62
N GLN A 130 9.68 22.81 3.77
CA GLN A 130 11.10 22.95 4.16
C GLN A 130 11.46 24.37 4.57
N VAL A 131 10.84 25.36 3.93
CA VAL A 131 11.11 26.79 4.18
C VAL A 131 10.24 27.35 5.31
N THR A 132 8.97 26.92 5.40
CA THR A 132 7.97 27.48 6.32
C THR A 132 7.76 26.68 7.58
N GLY A 133 8.27 25.44 7.64
CA GLY A 133 7.97 24.48 8.69
C GLY A 133 6.50 24.06 8.72
N GLY A 134 5.73 24.35 7.66
CA GLY A 134 4.29 24.10 7.63
C GLY A 134 3.43 25.13 8.38
N ASN A 135 4.01 26.27 8.82
CA ASN A 135 3.28 27.26 9.58
C ASN A 135 2.50 28.26 8.71
N TRP A 136 2.87 28.40 7.45
CA TRP A 136 2.20 29.30 6.52
C TRP A 136 2.38 28.87 5.08
N ILE A 137 1.46 29.33 4.20
CA ILE A 137 1.46 29.04 2.76
C ILE A 137 0.95 30.25 1.98
N PHE A 138 1.31 30.37 0.72
CA PHE A 138 0.74 31.37 -0.17
C PHE A 138 -0.56 30.86 -0.77
N VAL A 139 -1.66 31.62 -0.55
CA VAL A 139 -2.99 31.36 -1.11
C VAL A 139 -3.25 32.32 -2.24
N VAL A 140 -3.60 31.79 -3.39
CA VAL A 140 -3.87 32.56 -4.62
C VAL A 140 -5.27 33.19 -4.52
N ASP A 141 -5.40 34.45 -4.90
CA ASP A 141 -6.69 35.13 -4.96
C ASP A 141 -7.63 34.52 -6.01
N LYS A 142 -8.90 34.94 -5.97
CA LYS A 142 -9.92 34.42 -6.89
C LYS A 142 -9.63 34.79 -8.36
N GLU A 143 -8.94 35.91 -8.59
CA GLU A 143 -8.56 36.36 -9.92
C GLU A 143 -7.32 35.66 -10.47
N GLY A 144 -6.55 34.99 -9.62
CA GLY A 144 -5.30 34.32 -10.00
C GLY A 144 -4.12 35.28 -10.22
N LYS A 145 -4.22 36.53 -9.82
CA LYS A 145 -3.22 37.56 -10.06
C LYS A 145 -2.27 37.80 -8.88
N LYS A 146 -2.70 37.46 -7.69
CA LYS A 146 -1.94 37.67 -6.47
C LYS A 146 -2.00 36.44 -5.58
N ALA A 147 -0.96 36.26 -4.76
CA ALA A 147 -1.00 35.28 -3.69
C ALA A 147 -0.59 35.93 -2.38
N TYR A 148 -1.30 35.62 -1.32
CA TYR A 148 -1.12 36.20 0.01
C TYR A 148 -0.61 35.14 0.96
N ARG A 149 0.34 35.53 1.83
CA ARG A 149 0.81 34.71 2.90
C ARG A 149 -0.31 34.50 3.92
N ARG A 150 -0.61 33.23 4.24
CA ARG A 150 -1.64 32.86 5.21
C ARG A 150 -1.08 31.84 6.16
N GLN A 151 -1.34 32.00 7.45
CA GLN A 151 -0.99 31.02 8.45
C GLN A 151 -1.89 29.78 8.33
N ILE A 152 -1.28 28.63 8.47
CA ILE A 152 -1.96 27.33 8.43
C ILE A 152 -1.49 26.46 9.59
N ARG A 153 -2.30 25.47 9.92
CA ARG A 153 -1.92 24.42 10.85
C ARG A 153 -2.02 23.06 10.18
N ILE A 154 -0.88 22.39 10.06
CA ILE A 154 -0.79 21.05 9.47
C ILE A 154 -1.09 20.01 10.54
N GLY A 155 -1.85 18.98 10.15
CA GLY A 155 -2.19 17.81 10.95
C GLY A 155 -1.42 16.58 10.49
N ARG A 156 -2.17 15.52 10.17
CA ARG A 156 -1.61 14.25 9.68
C ARG A 156 -0.99 14.41 8.30
N GLN A 157 -0.10 13.49 7.95
CA GLN A 157 0.52 13.47 6.63
C GLN A 157 0.59 12.03 6.10
N ASN A 158 0.57 11.91 4.79
CA ASN A 158 0.89 10.69 4.07
C ASN A 158 2.08 10.95 3.12
N PRO A 159 2.56 9.99 2.34
CA PRO A 159 3.69 10.21 1.42
C PRO A 159 3.48 11.34 0.40
N GLN A 160 2.23 11.67 0.02
CA GLN A 160 1.91 12.61 -1.06
C GLN A 160 1.32 13.93 -0.56
N TYR A 161 0.63 13.95 0.59
CA TYR A 161 -0.16 15.09 1.05
C TYR A 161 0.07 15.42 2.52
N TYR A 162 -0.17 16.70 2.85
CA TYR A 162 -0.39 17.19 4.21
C TYR A 162 -1.87 17.47 4.43
N GLU A 163 -2.41 17.07 5.57
CA GLU A 163 -3.71 17.49 6.08
C GLU A 163 -3.59 18.90 6.65
N VAL A 164 -4.50 19.79 6.27
CA VAL A 164 -4.59 21.14 6.85
C VAL A 164 -5.78 21.19 7.77
N LEU A 165 -5.51 21.45 9.04
CA LEU A 165 -6.53 21.55 10.08
C LEU A 165 -7.17 22.92 10.15
N GLU A 166 -6.39 23.99 9.89
CA GLU A 166 -6.83 25.37 9.95
C GLU A 166 -6.11 26.23 8.92
N GLY A 167 -6.77 27.29 8.46
CA GLY A 167 -6.18 28.31 7.60
C GLY A 167 -6.47 28.17 6.11
N LEU A 168 -7.05 27.05 5.66
CA LEU A 168 -7.45 26.86 4.27
C LEU A 168 -8.89 26.35 4.16
N GLU A 169 -9.55 26.73 3.08
CA GLU A 169 -10.87 26.27 2.69
C GLU A 169 -10.81 25.38 1.46
N LYS A 170 -11.82 24.52 1.30
CA LYS A 170 -11.93 23.63 0.14
C LYS A 170 -12.04 24.44 -1.16
N GLY A 171 -11.17 24.12 -2.12
CA GLY A 171 -11.15 24.75 -3.43
C GLY A 171 -10.24 25.96 -3.55
N GLU A 172 -9.59 26.41 -2.48
CA GLU A 172 -8.56 27.44 -2.57
C GLU A 172 -7.31 26.90 -3.30
N ARG A 173 -6.70 27.75 -4.11
CA ARG A 173 -5.45 27.45 -4.82
C ARG A 173 -4.27 27.90 -3.98
N VAL A 174 -3.29 27.04 -3.83
CA VAL A 174 -2.09 27.31 -3.02
C VAL A 174 -0.81 27.11 -3.84
N ILE A 175 0.24 27.81 -3.47
CA ILE A 175 1.55 27.66 -4.06
C ILE A 175 2.35 26.70 -3.17
N VAL A 176 2.82 25.58 -3.71
CA VAL A 176 3.54 24.54 -2.95
C VAL A 176 5.04 24.48 -3.26
N SER A 177 5.52 25.28 -4.23
CA SER A 177 6.92 25.29 -4.66
C SER A 177 7.44 26.70 -4.89
N GLY A 178 8.78 26.85 -5.06
CA GLY A 178 9.42 28.15 -5.36
C GLY A 178 9.68 29.03 -4.15
N TYR A 179 9.47 28.54 -2.95
CA TYR A 179 9.54 29.32 -1.68
C TYR A 179 10.92 29.90 -1.37
N GLU A 180 11.98 29.31 -1.88
CA GLU A 180 13.35 29.82 -1.68
C GLU A 180 13.54 31.23 -2.22
N SER A 181 12.80 31.59 -3.28
CA SER A 181 12.93 32.90 -3.96
C SER A 181 12.10 34.00 -3.33
N TYR A 182 11.06 33.68 -2.54
CA TYR A 182 10.11 34.70 -2.03
C TYR A 182 9.65 34.50 -0.59
N LYS A 183 10.47 33.81 0.22
CA LYS A 183 10.17 33.53 1.63
C LYS A 183 9.88 34.77 2.49
N ASP A 184 10.47 35.90 2.14
CA ASP A 184 10.37 37.15 2.90
C ASP A 184 9.21 38.06 2.45
N ASN A 185 8.51 37.67 1.37
CA ASN A 185 7.39 38.43 0.83
C ASN A 185 6.09 38.08 1.55
N GLU A 186 5.21 39.05 1.72
CA GLU A 186 3.85 38.84 2.21
C GLU A 186 2.83 38.67 1.10
N VAL A 187 3.16 39.23 -0.09
CA VAL A 187 2.30 39.20 -1.27
C VAL A 187 3.14 38.91 -2.51
N LEU A 188 2.68 37.99 -3.33
CA LEU A 188 3.25 37.69 -4.63
C LEU A 188 2.33 38.19 -5.74
N ILE A 189 2.91 38.79 -6.78
CA ILE A 189 2.20 39.16 -8.01
C ILE A 189 2.47 38.05 -9.03
N LEU A 190 1.42 37.40 -9.45
CA LEU A 190 1.45 36.30 -10.43
C LEU A 190 1.27 36.90 -11.84
N LYS A 191 2.11 36.50 -12.77
CA LYS A 191 2.06 36.95 -14.18
C LYS A 191 1.57 35.80 -15.07
#